data_49d19e93f9c40dcb29afef54c34625e0
#
_entry.id   49d19e93f9c40dcb29afef54c34625e0
#
_cell.length_a   1.000
_cell.length_b   1.000
_cell.length_c   1.000
_cell.angle_alpha   90.00
_cell.angle_beta   90.00
_cell.angle_gamma   90.00
#
_symmetry.space_group_name_H-M   'P 1'
#
loop_
_entity.id
_entity.type
_entity.pdbx_description
1 polymer ?
#
loop_
_entity_poly.entity_id
_entity_poly.type
_entity_poly.pdbx_seq_one_letter_code
_entity_poly.pdbx_strand_id
1 'polypeptide(L)'
;MAAKWAFMICNHAEGTFSVGDMFAVLWHGLSLDLSTALYFLILPFLITMVSIWVRIPKWLMRPYYALIALAFALAFVSDTSMYAFWHFKLDFSWLQYLESPNEVMASVSVGYMIIRVIVLIFSTIVFFFAYDRLAGVPASSRGNWKELILYVVTAPLMVIGIRGGFGDATTNTGQVYYSQNQFLNHSAVNPIFCFFYSMSHQLEDLSQYQFFEPEECEELLQGVYTTESLHQDTLLTTERPDILIILLESAGEQFASVMPHLQELKKEGIYFSQCFANSWRTDRGTLCVLSGYPSFPAISIMKTPEKSGFLPSIAGRLKEKGYQTSYLYGGDANFTNMRSYLFSTGWDRLTDIKDFSFKEQQTGQWGVRDDITFQRIYNQMIQSSPDVPHLWGYSTLSSHEPWEVPVKKLDDEVDNAFCYLDDCIDDLINKLKQTPRWDNMLIVMIADHGIIHGEIDQTKPLQKNHIPMLWVGGAIREPRVIDRLCNQSDLAATLFGQLHLNHDDFIFSRDVLSESYTLPTVVNNYSNAQWIYNATGQQLYDFDLKRPLINECEDAQQMTRLNKAIIQQTTTDLQNR
;
A
#
# COMPACT_ATOMS: atom_id res chain seq x y z
N MET A 1 -11.54 19.14 -14.07
CA MET A 1 -12.17 19.85 -12.93
C MET A 1 -13.70 19.82 -13.00
N ALA A 2 -14.38 20.50 -13.95
CA ALA A 2 -15.87 20.46 -14.02
C ALA A 2 -16.46 19.04 -14.08
N ALA A 3 -15.79 18.12 -14.77
CA ALA A 3 -16.20 16.71 -14.84
C ALA A 3 -16.18 15.98 -13.48
N LYS A 4 -15.29 16.37 -12.55
CA LYS A 4 -15.28 15.82 -11.18
C LYS A 4 -16.55 16.21 -10.42
N TRP A 5 -17.01 17.46 -10.55
CA TRP A 5 -18.29 17.88 -9.97
C TRP A 5 -19.47 17.12 -10.62
N ALA A 6 -19.46 16.96 -11.94
CA ALA A 6 -20.48 16.17 -12.63
C ALA A 6 -20.49 14.72 -12.12
N PHE A 7 -19.31 14.11 -11.92
CA PHE A 7 -19.17 12.77 -11.32
C PHE A 7 -19.80 12.71 -9.93
N MET A 8 -19.48 13.67 -9.03
CA MET A 8 -20.03 13.73 -7.67
C MET A 8 -21.57 13.88 -7.66
N ILE A 9 -22.09 14.75 -8.54
CA ILE A 9 -23.54 15.00 -8.63
C ILE A 9 -24.27 13.78 -9.20
N CYS A 10 -23.71 13.13 -10.24
CA CYS A 10 -24.35 11.97 -10.85
C CYS A 10 -24.35 10.74 -9.93
N ASN A 11 -23.31 10.62 -9.09
CA ASN A 11 -23.15 9.49 -8.17
C ASN A 11 -23.41 9.87 -6.71
N HIS A 12 -24.25 10.87 -6.45
CA HIS A 12 -24.55 11.36 -5.10
C HIS A 12 -25.18 10.32 -4.17
N ALA A 13 -25.72 9.23 -4.71
CA ALA A 13 -26.26 8.11 -3.94
C ALA A 13 -25.16 7.24 -3.30
N GLU A 14 -23.94 7.26 -3.86
CA GLU A 14 -22.80 6.45 -3.45
C GLU A 14 -22.00 7.07 -2.30
N GLY A 15 -22.26 8.34 -1.97
CA GLY A 15 -21.57 9.01 -0.86
C GLY A 15 -22.10 10.41 -0.57
N THR A 16 -22.07 10.76 0.71
CA THR A 16 -22.47 12.11 1.16
C THR A 16 -21.31 13.09 1.01
N PHE A 17 -21.62 14.30 0.58
CA PHE A 17 -20.63 15.38 0.46
C PHE A 17 -21.27 16.76 0.63
N SER A 18 -20.48 17.70 1.06
CA SER A 18 -20.83 19.13 1.18
C SER A 18 -20.31 19.94 -0.02
N VAL A 19 -20.74 21.18 -0.13
CA VAL A 19 -20.15 22.13 -1.11
C VAL A 19 -18.65 22.34 -0.88
N GLY A 20 -18.21 22.32 0.40
CA GLY A 20 -16.79 22.41 0.73
C GLY A 20 -15.98 21.23 0.15
N ASP A 21 -16.55 20.01 0.21
CA ASP A 21 -15.91 18.81 -0.35
C ASP A 21 -15.75 18.88 -1.86
N MET A 22 -16.68 19.53 -2.58
CA MET A 22 -16.54 19.73 -4.03
C MET A 22 -15.28 20.56 -4.38
N PHE A 23 -14.93 21.54 -3.55
CA PHE A 23 -13.69 22.31 -3.74
C PHE A 23 -12.46 21.53 -3.25
N ALA A 24 -12.57 20.79 -2.15
CA ALA A 24 -11.49 19.93 -1.66
C ALA A 24 -11.10 18.86 -2.71
N VAL A 25 -12.06 18.23 -3.35
CA VAL A 25 -11.86 17.27 -4.46
C VAL A 25 -11.07 17.91 -5.62
N LEU A 26 -11.39 19.15 -6.00
CA LEU A 26 -10.61 19.84 -7.05
C LEU A 26 -9.19 20.13 -6.61
N TRP A 27 -9.01 20.60 -5.38
CA TRP A 27 -7.69 20.93 -4.84
C TRP A 27 -6.77 19.71 -4.75
N HIS A 28 -7.23 18.66 -4.11
CA HIS A 28 -6.46 17.41 -3.94
C HIS A 28 -6.23 16.68 -5.27
N GLY A 29 -7.22 16.73 -6.19
CA GLY A 29 -7.11 16.10 -7.50
C GLY A 29 -6.29 16.88 -8.53
N LEU A 30 -5.81 18.10 -8.20
CA LEU A 30 -5.13 18.99 -9.16
C LEU A 30 -3.83 18.38 -9.71
N SER A 31 -3.09 17.65 -8.89
CA SER A 31 -1.81 17.03 -9.29
C SER A 31 -1.98 16.01 -10.42
N LEU A 32 -2.99 15.14 -10.33
CA LEU A 32 -3.31 14.19 -11.40
C LEU A 32 -3.86 14.86 -12.65
N ASP A 33 -4.69 15.90 -12.48
CA ASP A 33 -5.23 16.66 -13.60
C ASP A 33 -4.10 17.39 -14.35
N LEU A 34 -3.13 17.94 -13.63
CA LEU A 34 -1.96 18.59 -14.21
C LEU A 34 -1.06 17.60 -14.95
N SER A 35 -0.71 16.50 -14.31
CA SER A 35 0.10 15.43 -14.91
C SER A 35 -0.54 14.94 -16.20
N THR A 36 -1.85 14.60 -16.15
CA THR A 36 -2.62 14.16 -17.33
C THR A 36 -2.59 15.22 -18.44
N ALA A 37 -2.86 16.47 -18.12
CA ALA A 37 -2.84 17.56 -19.10
C ALA A 37 -1.47 17.70 -19.77
N LEU A 38 -0.39 17.61 -19.00
CA LEU A 38 0.98 17.73 -19.51
C LEU A 38 1.35 16.57 -20.44
N TYR A 39 0.91 15.33 -20.17
CA TYR A 39 1.09 14.22 -21.10
C TYR A 39 0.46 14.51 -22.46
N PHE A 40 -0.78 14.99 -22.48
CA PHE A 40 -1.46 15.34 -23.74
C PHE A 40 -0.96 16.66 -24.37
N LEU A 41 -0.22 17.47 -23.65
CA LEU A 41 0.43 18.66 -24.21
C LEU A 41 1.78 18.35 -24.89
N ILE A 42 2.36 17.17 -24.74
CA ILE A 42 3.66 16.82 -25.35
C ILE A 42 3.62 17.02 -26.87
N LEU A 43 2.62 16.44 -27.56
CA LEU A 43 2.53 16.56 -29.02
C LEU A 43 2.28 18.00 -29.49
N PRO A 44 1.32 18.77 -28.95
CA PRO A 44 1.18 20.20 -29.23
C PRO A 44 2.46 21.00 -28.96
N PHE A 45 3.16 20.72 -27.87
CA PHE A 45 4.42 21.37 -27.52
C PHE A 45 5.52 21.12 -28.58
N LEU A 46 5.71 19.87 -29.00
CA LEU A 46 6.67 19.52 -30.04
C LEU A 46 6.31 20.17 -31.39
N ILE A 47 5.04 20.16 -31.77
CA ILE A 47 4.57 20.76 -33.01
C ILE A 47 4.73 22.28 -32.99
N THR A 48 4.41 22.93 -31.87
CA THR A 48 4.64 24.38 -31.72
C THR A 48 6.12 24.75 -31.74
N MET A 49 6.99 23.93 -31.14
CA MET A 49 8.44 24.09 -31.23
C MET A 49 8.91 24.01 -32.69
N VAL A 50 8.46 23.04 -33.46
CA VAL A 50 8.78 22.92 -34.92
C VAL A 50 8.23 24.09 -35.71
N SER A 51 7.09 24.66 -35.29
CA SER A 51 6.48 25.81 -35.95
C SER A 51 7.31 27.09 -35.94
N ILE A 52 8.39 27.17 -35.11
CA ILE A 52 9.39 28.24 -35.12
C ILE A 52 10.04 28.34 -36.50
N TRP A 53 10.30 27.20 -37.17
CA TRP A 53 10.99 27.15 -38.46
C TRP A 53 10.08 26.85 -39.64
N VAL A 54 9.01 26.08 -39.41
CA VAL A 54 8.11 25.58 -40.45
C VAL A 54 6.69 26.07 -40.18
N ARG A 55 6.02 26.64 -41.21
CA ARG A 55 4.62 27.01 -41.09
C ARG A 55 3.75 25.78 -40.98
N ILE A 56 3.14 25.57 -39.82
CA ILE A 56 2.21 24.47 -39.59
C ILE A 56 0.77 25.01 -39.70
N PRO A 57 -0.04 24.46 -40.61
CA PRO A 57 -1.41 24.88 -40.75
C PRO A 57 -2.24 24.46 -39.52
N LYS A 58 -3.11 25.36 -39.04
CA LYS A 58 -3.93 25.10 -37.83
C LYS A 58 -4.78 23.82 -37.91
N TRP A 59 -5.20 23.44 -39.12
CA TRP A 59 -6.03 22.25 -39.32
C TRP A 59 -5.28 20.96 -39.00
N LEU A 60 -3.95 20.94 -39.04
CA LEU A 60 -3.14 19.73 -38.75
C LEU A 60 -3.36 19.18 -37.34
N MET A 61 -3.66 20.07 -36.39
CA MET A 61 -3.91 19.68 -34.99
C MET A 61 -5.37 19.23 -34.73
N ARG A 62 -6.29 19.52 -35.63
CA ARG A 62 -7.72 19.19 -35.41
C ARG A 62 -8.01 17.71 -35.26
N PRO A 63 -7.41 16.79 -36.05
CA PRO A 63 -7.59 15.36 -35.81
C PRO A 63 -7.12 14.92 -34.43
N TYR A 64 -5.99 15.47 -33.96
CA TYR A 64 -5.48 15.21 -32.61
C TYR A 64 -6.45 15.73 -31.53
N TYR A 65 -6.95 16.97 -31.68
CA TYR A 65 -7.94 17.50 -30.74
C TYR A 65 -9.25 16.72 -30.75
N ALA A 66 -9.69 16.22 -31.90
CA ALA A 66 -10.88 15.39 -32.01
C ALA A 66 -10.67 14.03 -31.28
N LEU A 67 -9.51 13.41 -31.48
CA LEU A 67 -9.16 12.15 -30.81
C LEU A 67 -9.11 12.33 -29.30
N ILE A 68 -8.42 13.37 -28.80
CA ILE A 68 -8.34 13.62 -27.36
C ILE A 68 -9.72 13.98 -26.80
N ALA A 69 -10.50 14.80 -27.48
CA ALA A 69 -11.84 15.17 -27.04
C ALA A 69 -12.74 13.93 -26.88
N LEU A 70 -12.67 13.00 -27.83
CA LEU A 70 -13.40 11.73 -27.77
C LEU A 70 -12.87 10.88 -26.60
N ALA A 71 -11.56 10.71 -26.45
CA ALA A 71 -10.96 9.91 -25.38
C ALA A 71 -11.32 10.46 -23.99
N PHE A 72 -11.24 11.78 -23.78
CA PHE A 72 -11.63 12.42 -22.54
C PHE A 72 -13.13 12.28 -22.25
N ALA A 73 -13.97 12.51 -23.27
CA ALA A 73 -15.42 12.36 -23.11
C ALA A 73 -15.78 10.90 -22.79
N LEU A 74 -15.17 9.94 -23.47
CA LEU A 74 -15.38 8.51 -23.23
C LEU A 74 -14.97 8.12 -21.81
N ALA A 75 -13.76 8.50 -21.37
CA ALA A 75 -13.28 8.20 -20.03
C ALA A 75 -14.20 8.78 -18.95
N PHE A 76 -14.58 10.06 -19.04
CA PHE A 76 -15.44 10.70 -18.04
C PHE A 76 -16.88 10.15 -18.04
N VAL A 77 -17.45 9.85 -19.20
CA VAL A 77 -18.79 9.27 -19.29
C VAL A 77 -18.80 7.84 -18.78
N SER A 78 -17.81 7.03 -19.15
CA SER A 78 -17.68 5.65 -18.64
C SER A 78 -17.48 5.64 -17.13
N ASP A 79 -16.52 6.40 -16.61
CA ASP A 79 -16.23 6.53 -15.19
C ASP A 79 -17.49 6.91 -14.37
N THR A 80 -18.21 7.94 -14.83
CA THR A 80 -19.43 8.39 -14.17
C THR A 80 -20.57 7.37 -14.25
N SER A 81 -20.61 6.56 -15.31
CA SER A 81 -21.69 5.60 -15.54
C SER A 81 -21.49 4.29 -14.78
N MET A 82 -20.25 3.88 -14.59
CA MET A 82 -19.91 2.56 -14.06
C MET A 82 -19.60 2.59 -12.57
N TYR A 83 -19.35 3.77 -12.01
CA TYR A 83 -18.98 3.91 -10.61
C TYR A 83 -20.04 3.33 -9.64
N ALA A 84 -21.32 3.51 -9.94
CA ALA A 84 -22.43 2.95 -9.14
C ALA A 84 -22.46 1.41 -9.11
N PHE A 85 -21.77 0.76 -10.06
CA PHE A 85 -21.68 -0.70 -10.12
C PHE A 85 -20.39 -1.24 -9.52
N TRP A 86 -19.28 -0.53 -9.74
CA TRP A 86 -17.96 -1.00 -9.33
C TRP A 86 -17.46 -0.40 -8.02
N HIS A 87 -18.02 0.72 -7.60
CA HIS A 87 -17.55 1.52 -6.45
C HIS A 87 -16.07 1.88 -6.52
N PHE A 88 -15.50 1.86 -7.73
CA PHE A 88 -14.10 2.20 -8.03
C PHE A 88 -14.00 3.03 -9.31
N LYS A 89 -12.82 3.64 -9.56
CA LYS A 89 -12.57 4.49 -10.73
C LYS A 89 -12.32 3.65 -11.98
N LEU A 90 -12.55 4.29 -13.15
CA LEU A 90 -12.26 3.68 -14.44
C LEU A 90 -10.81 3.18 -14.50
N ASP A 91 -10.64 1.88 -14.70
CA ASP A 91 -9.36 1.22 -14.84
C ASP A 91 -9.28 0.45 -16.17
N PHE A 92 -8.16 -0.25 -16.40
CA PHE A 92 -7.93 -0.98 -17.64
C PHE A 92 -8.82 -2.21 -17.78
N SER A 93 -9.31 -2.80 -16.70
CA SER A 93 -10.21 -3.97 -16.73
C SER A 93 -11.52 -3.67 -17.47
N TRP A 94 -11.88 -2.39 -17.59
CA TRP A 94 -13.03 -1.95 -18.39
C TRP A 94 -12.98 -2.47 -19.84
N LEU A 95 -11.80 -2.65 -20.44
CA LEU A 95 -11.68 -3.17 -21.79
C LEU A 95 -12.13 -4.64 -21.91
N GLN A 96 -12.04 -5.42 -20.85
CA GLN A 96 -12.49 -6.82 -20.84
C GLN A 96 -14.01 -6.92 -21.04
N TYR A 97 -14.76 -5.92 -20.55
CA TYR A 97 -16.23 -5.88 -20.78
C TYR A 97 -16.61 -5.56 -22.23
N LEU A 98 -15.69 -5.04 -23.04
CA LEU A 98 -15.93 -4.86 -24.48
C LEU A 98 -15.90 -6.21 -25.22
N GLU A 99 -15.33 -7.25 -24.63
CA GLU A 99 -15.32 -8.61 -25.17
C GLU A 99 -16.67 -9.31 -24.99
N SER A 100 -17.47 -8.89 -23.97
CA SER A 100 -18.80 -9.44 -23.69
C SER A 100 -19.92 -8.38 -23.74
N PRO A 101 -20.12 -7.68 -24.86
CA PRO A 101 -21.06 -6.55 -24.92
C PRO A 101 -22.51 -6.94 -24.62
N ASN A 102 -22.90 -8.20 -24.84
CA ASN A 102 -24.24 -8.68 -24.56
C ASN A 102 -24.57 -8.72 -23.07
N GLU A 103 -23.60 -9.01 -22.21
CA GLU A 103 -23.75 -9.02 -20.76
C GLU A 103 -23.92 -7.59 -20.22
N VAL A 104 -23.13 -6.65 -20.75
CA VAL A 104 -23.24 -5.23 -20.43
C VAL A 104 -24.62 -4.68 -20.86
N MET A 105 -25.10 -5.06 -22.04
CA MET A 105 -26.40 -4.63 -22.54
C MET A 105 -27.58 -5.23 -21.76
N ALA A 106 -27.42 -6.42 -21.18
CA ALA A 106 -28.43 -7.05 -20.35
C ALA A 106 -28.57 -6.35 -18.97
N SER A 107 -27.52 -5.69 -18.51
CA SER A 107 -27.46 -5.08 -17.16
C SER A 107 -28.01 -3.64 -17.10
N VAL A 108 -28.23 -2.97 -18.24
CA VAL A 108 -28.65 -1.56 -18.30
C VAL A 108 -29.83 -1.33 -19.24
N SER A 109 -30.71 -0.38 -18.90
CA SER A 109 -31.86 -0.06 -19.74
C SER A 109 -31.43 0.66 -21.03
N VAL A 110 -32.15 0.40 -22.12
CA VAL A 110 -31.90 1.08 -23.43
C VAL A 110 -31.98 2.60 -23.30
N GLY A 111 -32.92 3.13 -22.49
CA GLY A 111 -33.03 4.57 -22.23
C GLY A 111 -31.79 5.15 -21.57
N TYR A 112 -31.22 4.44 -20.60
CA TYR A 112 -29.97 4.84 -19.95
C TYR A 112 -28.82 4.93 -20.97
N MET A 113 -28.65 3.93 -21.84
CA MET A 113 -27.61 3.92 -22.88
C MET A 113 -27.76 5.08 -23.85
N ILE A 114 -28.98 5.36 -24.33
CA ILE A 114 -29.24 6.47 -25.25
C ILE A 114 -28.80 7.80 -24.62
N ILE A 115 -29.15 8.04 -23.34
CA ILE A 115 -28.75 9.26 -22.64
C ILE A 115 -27.22 9.37 -22.56
N ARG A 116 -26.52 8.29 -22.23
CA ARG A 116 -25.05 8.28 -22.13
C ARG A 116 -24.36 8.52 -23.48
N VAL A 117 -24.89 7.96 -24.56
CA VAL A 117 -24.40 8.24 -25.93
C VAL A 117 -24.61 9.72 -26.31
N ILE A 118 -25.76 10.30 -25.97
CA ILE A 118 -26.00 11.73 -26.21
C ILE A 118 -25.02 12.59 -25.41
N VAL A 119 -24.79 12.28 -24.12
CA VAL A 119 -23.81 12.98 -23.27
C VAL A 119 -22.41 12.82 -23.82
N LEU A 120 -22.03 11.64 -24.30
CA LEU A 120 -20.71 11.39 -24.93
C LEU A 120 -20.51 12.27 -26.15
N ILE A 121 -21.46 12.28 -27.09
CA ILE A 121 -21.39 13.12 -28.30
C ILE A 121 -21.32 14.59 -27.95
N PHE A 122 -22.19 15.06 -27.06
CA PHE A 122 -22.20 16.45 -26.61
C PHE A 122 -20.87 16.86 -25.97
N SER A 123 -20.36 16.05 -25.04
CA SER A 123 -19.08 16.32 -24.35
C SER A 123 -17.91 16.32 -25.32
N THR A 124 -17.88 15.39 -26.29
CA THR A 124 -16.85 15.33 -27.32
C THR A 124 -16.84 16.63 -28.15
N ILE A 125 -18.01 17.12 -28.56
CA ILE A 125 -18.16 18.36 -29.33
C ILE A 125 -17.66 19.57 -28.50
N VAL A 126 -18.07 19.66 -27.24
CA VAL A 126 -17.66 20.74 -26.33
C VAL A 126 -16.14 20.74 -26.14
N PHE A 127 -15.55 19.58 -25.84
CA PHE A 127 -14.09 19.48 -25.65
C PHE A 127 -13.33 19.77 -26.94
N PHE A 128 -13.78 19.29 -28.08
CA PHE A 128 -13.16 19.60 -29.38
C PHE A 128 -13.10 21.11 -29.65
N PHE A 129 -14.23 21.81 -29.51
CA PHE A 129 -14.26 23.26 -29.73
C PHE A 129 -13.45 24.03 -28.69
N ALA A 130 -13.42 23.56 -27.44
CA ALA A 130 -12.57 24.15 -26.41
C ALA A 130 -11.08 24.02 -26.78
N TYR A 131 -10.63 22.83 -27.19
CA TYR A 131 -9.24 22.59 -27.60
C TYR A 131 -8.88 23.38 -28.88
N ASP A 132 -9.73 23.36 -29.90
CA ASP A 132 -9.47 24.11 -31.16
C ASP A 132 -9.35 25.62 -30.93
N ARG A 133 -10.06 26.18 -29.92
CA ARG A 133 -9.97 27.60 -29.58
C ARG A 133 -8.83 27.93 -28.63
N LEU A 134 -8.59 27.10 -27.60
CA LEU A 134 -7.63 27.42 -26.54
C LEU A 134 -6.20 26.99 -26.88
N ALA A 135 -6.04 25.86 -27.59
CA ALA A 135 -4.74 25.29 -27.94
C ALA A 135 -4.34 25.58 -29.41
N GLY A 136 -4.87 26.63 -29.99
CA GLY A 136 -4.56 26.99 -31.39
C GLY A 136 -3.06 27.20 -31.62
N VAL A 137 -2.46 26.42 -32.52
CA VAL A 137 -1.05 26.58 -32.93
C VAL A 137 -0.85 27.95 -33.57
N PRO A 138 0.06 28.77 -33.04
CA PRO A 138 0.36 30.03 -33.69
C PRO A 138 1.01 29.77 -35.06
N ALA A 139 0.53 30.45 -36.11
CA ALA A 139 1.21 30.43 -37.39
C ALA A 139 2.49 31.29 -37.27
N SER A 140 3.55 30.71 -36.76
CA SER A 140 4.85 31.37 -36.73
C SER A 140 5.52 31.30 -38.12
N SER A 141 6.36 32.24 -38.41
CA SER A 141 6.93 32.32 -39.75
C SER A 141 8.42 32.72 -39.81
N ARG A 142 9.06 32.97 -38.69
CA ARG A 142 10.49 33.31 -38.69
C ARG A 142 11.14 32.77 -37.43
N GLY A 143 12.03 31.77 -37.61
CA GLY A 143 12.79 31.19 -36.54
C GLY A 143 13.50 32.22 -35.67
N ASN A 144 13.11 32.28 -34.41
CA ASN A 144 13.76 33.13 -33.42
C ASN A 144 14.36 32.22 -32.36
N TRP A 145 15.69 32.22 -32.27
CA TRP A 145 16.40 31.43 -31.28
C TRP A 145 15.97 31.71 -29.82
N LYS A 146 15.45 32.94 -29.55
CA LYS A 146 14.91 33.29 -28.22
C LYS A 146 13.64 32.49 -27.89
N GLU A 147 12.84 32.17 -28.90
CA GLU A 147 11.66 31.31 -28.70
C GLU A 147 12.10 29.87 -28.38
N LEU A 148 13.19 29.38 -28.99
CA LEU A 148 13.75 28.08 -28.67
C LEU A 148 14.19 27.96 -27.20
N ILE A 149 14.77 29.04 -26.62
CA ILE A 149 15.12 29.07 -25.20
C ILE A 149 13.89 28.81 -24.32
N LEU A 150 12.74 29.39 -24.67
CA LEU A 150 11.50 29.14 -23.92
C LEU A 150 11.11 27.66 -23.92
N TYR A 151 11.22 26.98 -25.06
CA TYR A 151 10.95 25.53 -25.14
C TYR A 151 11.96 24.72 -24.35
N VAL A 152 13.24 25.06 -24.42
CA VAL A 152 14.31 24.40 -23.65
C VAL A 152 14.08 24.52 -22.13
N VAL A 153 13.59 25.68 -21.66
CA VAL A 153 13.27 25.89 -20.24
C VAL A 153 11.96 25.21 -19.86
N THR A 154 10.96 25.23 -20.74
CA THR A 154 9.64 24.68 -20.43
C THR A 154 9.62 23.15 -20.46
N ALA A 155 10.44 22.51 -21.31
CA ALA A 155 10.47 21.04 -21.42
C ALA A 155 10.81 20.33 -20.08
N PRO A 156 11.87 20.71 -19.34
CA PRO A 156 12.14 20.14 -18.01
C PRO A 156 11.00 20.39 -17.02
N LEU A 157 10.37 21.57 -17.06
CA LEU A 157 9.23 21.89 -16.19
C LEU A 157 8.02 21.00 -16.50
N MET A 158 7.79 20.67 -17.77
CA MET A 158 6.76 19.69 -18.15
C MET A 158 7.07 18.30 -17.60
N VAL A 159 8.32 17.86 -17.71
CA VAL A 159 8.76 16.55 -17.16
C VAL A 159 8.54 16.51 -15.64
N ILE A 160 8.94 17.56 -14.92
CA ILE A 160 8.73 17.68 -13.48
C ILE A 160 7.23 17.65 -13.13
N GLY A 161 6.41 18.37 -13.89
CA GLY A 161 4.96 18.39 -13.69
C GLY A 161 4.28 17.04 -14.00
N ILE A 162 4.75 16.31 -15.01
CA ILE A 162 4.30 14.96 -15.31
C ILE A 162 4.68 14.00 -14.17
N ARG A 163 5.93 14.09 -13.69
CA ARG A 163 6.45 13.26 -12.60
C ARG A 163 5.78 13.54 -11.25
N GLY A 164 5.19 14.73 -11.06
CA GLY A 164 4.55 15.12 -9.80
C GLY A 164 5.46 15.91 -8.84
N GLY A 165 6.64 16.34 -9.30
CA GLY A 165 7.59 17.12 -8.52
C GLY A 165 8.98 16.52 -8.44
N PHE A 166 9.73 16.89 -7.39
CA PHE A 166 11.12 16.45 -7.15
C PHE A 166 11.21 15.35 -6.06
N GLY A 167 10.09 14.96 -5.44
CA GLY A 167 10.07 13.91 -4.42
C GLY A 167 10.44 12.53 -4.97
N ASP A 168 10.62 11.54 -4.08
CA ASP A 168 11.01 10.17 -4.45
C ASP A 168 9.86 9.44 -5.17
N ALA A 169 8.63 9.69 -4.76
CA ALA A 169 7.46 9.14 -5.41
C ALA A 169 7.17 9.79 -6.77
N THR A 170 6.88 8.97 -7.76
CA THR A 170 6.29 9.43 -9.02
C THR A 170 4.78 9.60 -8.85
N THR A 171 4.15 10.38 -9.74
CA THR A 171 2.70 10.55 -9.76
C THR A 171 1.98 9.20 -9.80
N ASN A 172 1.08 8.97 -8.86
CA ASN A 172 0.26 7.77 -8.76
C ASN A 172 -1.17 8.11 -8.31
N THR A 173 -2.09 7.16 -8.45
CA THR A 173 -3.51 7.37 -8.13
C THR A 173 -3.75 7.66 -6.65
N GLY A 174 -2.96 7.06 -5.76
CA GLY A 174 -3.13 7.19 -4.31
C GLY A 174 -2.76 8.55 -3.74
N GLN A 175 -1.95 9.35 -4.45
CA GLN A 175 -1.46 10.65 -3.94
C GLN A 175 -2.56 11.69 -3.70
N VAL A 176 -3.74 11.49 -4.27
CA VAL A 176 -4.88 12.40 -4.11
C VAL A 176 -5.86 11.96 -3.03
N TYR A 177 -5.58 10.84 -2.34
CA TYR A 177 -6.39 10.37 -1.22
C TYR A 177 -6.13 11.26 0.00
N TYR A 178 -7.21 11.76 0.60
CA TYR A 178 -7.14 12.73 1.70
C TYR A 178 -8.24 12.57 2.74
N SER A 179 -9.20 11.66 2.52
CA SER A 179 -10.40 11.52 3.32
C SER A 179 -10.66 10.06 3.69
N GLN A 180 -11.33 9.83 4.81
CA GLN A 180 -11.92 8.53 5.16
C GLN A 180 -13.14 8.19 4.29
N ASN A 181 -13.73 9.16 3.64
CA ASN A 181 -14.80 8.94 2.68
C ASN A 181 -14.20 8.59 1.32
N GLN A 182 -14.25 7.31 0.96
CA GLN A 182 -13.71 6.79 -0.31
C GLN A 182 -14.34 7.47 -1.53
N PHE A 183 -15.61 7.83 -1.46
CA PHE A 183 -16.27 8.56 -2.54
C PHE A 183 -15.55 9.88 -2.85
N LEU A 184 -15.07 10.61 -1.83
CA LEU A 184 -14.32 11.85 -2.01
C LEU A 184 -12.92 11.58 -2.59
N ASN A 185 -12.24 10.53 -2.14
CA ASN A 185 -10.95 10.11 -2.69
C ASN A 185 -11.08 9.75 -4.17
N HIS A 186 -12.04 8.91 -4.51
CA HIS A 186 -12.34 8.52 -5.88
C HIS A 186 -12.74 9.73 -6.74
N SER A 187 -13.54 10.65 -6.21
CA SER A 187 -13.90 11.89 -6.92
C SER A 187 -12.68 12.76 -7.25
N ALA A 188 -11.62 12.71 -6.44
CA ALA A 188 -10.38 13.43 -6.68
C ALA A 188 -9.48 12.77 -7.74
N VAL A 189 -9.61 11.47 -7.98
CA VAL A 189 -8.84 10.75 -9.01
C VAL A 189 -9.26 11.19 -10.41
N ASN A 190 -8.27 11.37 -11.30
CA ASN A 190 -8.52 11.61 -12.71
C ASN A 190 -8.73 10.26 -13.44
N PRO A 191 -9.88 10.00 -14.09
CA PRO A 191 -10.18 8.69 -14.67
C PRO A 191 -9.25 8.32 -15.85
N ILE A 192 -8.74 9.29 -16.59
CA ILE A 192 -7.80 9.03 -17.68
C ILE A 192 -6.45 8.62 -17.10
N PHE A 193 -5.99 9.33 -16.07
CA PHE A 193 -4.76 8.94 -15.37
C PHE A 193 -4.91 7.54 -14.78
N CYS A 194 -6.02 7.26 -14.10
CA CYS A 194 -6.31 5.96 -13.50
C CYS A 194 -6.27 4.84 -14.54
N PHE A 195 -6.92 5.04 -15.70
CA PHE A 195 -6.93 4.07 -16.79
C PHE A 195 -5.53 3.73 -17.31
N PHE A 196 -4.70 4.75 -17.61
CA PHE A 196 -3.33 4.49 -18.09
C PHE A 196 -2.40 3.99 -16.98
N TYR A 197 -2.62 4.41 -15.75
CA TYR A 197 -1.86 3.92 -14.60
C TYR A 197 -2.14 2.42 -14.37
N SER A 198 -3.40 2.01 -14.35
CA SER A 198 -3.79 0.60 -14.20
C SER A 198 -3.32 -0.25 -15.38
N MET A 199 -3.32 0.27 -16.61
CA MET A 199 -2.76 -0.42 -17.76
C MET A 199 -1.27 -0.76 -17.60
N SER A 200 -0.50 0.13 -16.95
CA SER A 200 0.93 -0.08 -16.70
C SER A 200 1.22 -0.86 -15.39
N HIS A 201 0.20 -1.08 -14.56
CA HIS A 201 0.29 -1.78 -13.28
C HIS A 201 -0.74 -2.91 -13.20
N GLN A 202 -1.01 -3.56 -14.34
CA GLN A 202 -1.90 -4.72 -14.36
C GLN A 202 -1.37 -5.79 -13.41
N LEU A 203 -2.29 -6.41 -12.68
CA LEU A 203 -1.99 -7.67 -12.02
C LEU A 203 -1.54 -8.64 -13.11
N GLU A 204 -0.41 -9.30 -12.91
CA GLU A 204 0.00 -10.39 -13.80
C GLU A 204 -1.13 -11.42 -13.89
N ASP A 205 -1.12 -12.18 -14.97
CA ASP A 205 -2.10 -13.26 -15.15
C ASP A 205 -1.94 -14.30 -14.04
N LEU A 206 -2.79 -14.20 -13.01
CA LEU A 206 -2.80 -15.10 -11.87
C LEU A 206 -3.32 -16.50 -12.21
N SER A 207 -3.89 -16.69 -13.41
CA SER A 207 -4.35 -18.02 -13.88
C SER A 207 -3.20 -19.03 -13.97
N GLN A 208 -1.97 -18.58 -14.12
CA GLN A 208 -0.78 -19.43 -14.09
C GLN A 208 -0.60 -20.19 -12.77
N TYR A 209 -1.23 -19.74 -11.68
CA TYR A 209 -1.16 -20.38 -10.35
C TYR A 209 -2.35 -21.34 -10.10
N GLN A 210 -3.10 -21.72 -11.11
CA GLN A 210 -4.14 -22.75 -10.99
C GLN A 210 -3.53 -24.14 -11.25
N PHE A 211 -3.35 -24.92 -10.21
CA PHE A 211 -2.67 -26.24 -10.26
C PHE A 211 -3.58 -27.40 -9.94
N PHE A 212 -4.67 -27.16 -9.21
CA PHE A 212 -5.57 -28.18 -8.68
C PHE A 212 -7.02 -27.78 -8.91
N GLU A 213 -7.92 -28.76 -8.91
CA GLU A 213 -9.35 -28.48 -8.77
C GLU A 213 -9.63 -27.87 -7.40
N PRO A 214 -10.67 -27.05 -7.23
CA PRO A 214 -10.94 -26.33 -5.98
C PRO A 214 -11.02 -27.25 -4.76
N GLU A 215 -11.70 -28.40 -4.88
CA GLU A 215 -11.87 -29.36 -3.79
C GLU A 215 -10.53 -29.97 -3.34
N GLU A 216 -9.65 -30.29 -4.29
CA GLU A 216 -8.31 -30.82 -3.99
C GLU A 216 -7.44 -29.76 -3.31
N CYS A 217 -7.57 -28.48 -3.71
CA CYS A 217 -6.85 -27.38 -3.09
C CYS A 217 -7.30 -27.18 -1.63
N GLU A 218 -8.61 -27.22 -1.36
CA GLU A 218 -9.16 -27.14 0.00
C GLU A 218 -8.67 -28.31 0.87
N GLU A 219 -8.65 -29.53 0.35
CA GLU A 219 -8.15 -30.72 1.05
C GLU A 219 -6.68 -30.57 1.46
N LEU A 220 -5.85 -30.04 0.56
CA LEU A 220 -4.41 -29.80 0.82
C LEU A 220 -4.17 -28.73 1.88
N LEU A 221 -5.08 -27.78 2.02
CA LEU A 221 -4.98 -26.65 2.96
C LEU A 221 -5.75 -26.87 4.26
N GLN A 222 -6.38 -28.02 4.43
CA GLN A 222 -7.14 -28.33 5.65
C GLN A 222 -6.25 -28.17 6.89
N GLY A 223 -6.65 -27.29 7.82
CA GLY A 223 -5.91 -26.99 9.04
C GLY A 223 -4.73 -26.00 8.89
N VAL A 224 -4.39 -25.58 7.66
CA VAL A 224 -3.35 -24.55 7.43
C VAL A 224 -3.89 -23.17 7.77
N TYR A 225 -5.09 -22.83 7.29
CA TYR A 225 -5.78 -21.58 7.59
C TYR A 225 -7.01 -21.88 8.45
N THR A 226 -7.02 -21.36 9.67
CA THR A 226 -8.14 -21.50 10.62
C THR A 226 -8.51 -20.13 11.15
N THR A 227 -9.81 -19.85 11.23
CA THR A 227 -10.34 -18.59 11.75
C THR A 227 -10.86 -18.69 13.18
N GLU A 228 -10.85 -19.88 13.78
CA GLU A 228 -11.32 -20.08 15.14
C GLU A 228 -10.27 -19.67 16.17
N SER A 229 -10.63 -18.71 17.06
CA SER A 229 -9.83 -18.37 18.23
C SER A 229 -10.36 -19.09 19.47
N LEU A 230 -9.66 -20.13 19.87
CA LEU A 230 -9.92 -20.88 21.10
C LEU A 230 -8.82 -20.53 22.11
N HIS A 231 -9.08 -19.61 23.03
CA HIS A 231 -8.11 -19.19 24.05
C HIS A 231 -8.44 -19.78 25.40
N GLN A 232 -7.45 -20.37 26.03
CA GLN A 232 -7.48 -20.71 27.45
C GLN A 232 -6.88 -19.60 28.33
N ASP A 233 -5.88 -18.87 27.80
CA ASP A 233 -5.12 -17.85 28.51
C ASP A 233 -5.22 -16.48 27.84
N THR A 234 -5.59 -15.45 28.61
CA THR A 234 -5.51 -14.06 28.19
C THR A 234 -4.17 -13.48 28.60
N LEU A 235 -3.37 -13.03 27.63
CA LEU A 235 -2.05 -12.45 27.84
C LEU A 235 -2.10 -10.97 28.24
N LEU A 236 -3.25 -10.32 28.02
CA LEU A 236 -3.45 -8.90 28.33
C LEU A 236 -4.25 -8.72 29.63
N THR A 237 -4.03 -7.61 30.31
CA THR A 237 -4.77 -7.21 31.51
C THR A 237 -6.08 -6.50 31.19
N THR A 238 -6.29 -6.10 29.92
CA THR A 238 -7.43 -5.32 29.44
C THR A 238 -7.77 -5.72 27.99
N GLU A 239 -9.05 -5.66 27.64
CA GLU A 239 -9.54 -5.89 26.28
C GLU A 239 -9.53 -4.60 25.42
N ARG A 240 -9.19 -3.45 26.01
CA ARG A 240 -9.17 -2.15 25.33
C ARG A 240 -7.89 -1.35 25.66
N PRO A 241 -6.71 -1.91 25.39
CA PRO A 241 -5.46 -1.16 25.54
C PRO A 241 -5.36 -0.01 24.53
N ASP A 242 -4.60 1.01 24.85
CA ASP A 242 -4.00 1.86 23.83
C ASP A 242 -2.94 1.04 23.07
N ILE A 243 -2.96 1.05 21.74
CA ILE A 243 -2.11 0.18 20.92
C ILE A 243 -1.17 1.02 20.05
N LEU A 244 0.13 0.71 20.11
CA LEU A 244 1.14 1.21 19.19
C LEU A 244 1.73 0.04 18.41
N ILE A 245 1.60 0.05 17.08
CA ILE A 245 2.27 -0.92 16.20
C ILE A 245 3.47 -0.21 15.56
N ILE A 246 4.67 -0.69 15.84
CA ILE A 246 5.92 -0.21 15.24
C ILE A 246 6.39 -1.22 14.20
N LEU A 247 6.41 -0.82 12.94
CA LEU A 247 7.04 -1.54 11.87
C LEU A 247 8.53 -1.19 11.84
N LEU A 248 9.36 -2.16 12.19
CA LEU A 248 10.81 -2.00 12.21
C LEU A 248 11.36 -2.27 10.81
N GLU A 249 11.74 -1.21 10.10
CA GLU A 249 12.27 -1.28 8.73
C GLU A 249 13.45 -2.24 8.64
N SER A 250 13.30 -3.29 7.81
CA SER A 250 14.37 -4.24 7.47
C SER A 250 14.97 -5.04 8.64
N ALA A 251 14.35 -5.04 9.82
CA ALA A 251 14.95 -5.57 11.05
C ALA A 251 14.81 -7.10 11.17
N GLY A 252 15.78 -7.83 10.61
CA GLY A 252 15.90 -9.27 10.83
C GLY A 252 16.44 -9.62 12.24
N GLU A 253 16.14 -10.83 12.75
CA GLU A 253 16.73 -11.35 13.99
C GLU A 253 18.28 -11.47 13.95
N GLN A 254 18.86 -11.44 12.77
CA GLN A 254 20.31 -11.39 12.58
C GLN A 254 20.99 -10.19 13.27
N PHE A 255 20.25 -9.09 13.49
CA PHE A 255 20.75 -7.89 14.16
C PHE A 255 20.60 -7.92 15.68
N ALA A 256 20.18 -9.05 16.26
CA ALA A 256 20.01 -9.21 17.71
C ALA A 256 21.24 -8.80 18.53
N SER A 257 22.46 -9.09 18.03
CA SER A 257 23.72 -8.76 18.71
C SER A 257 24.03 -7.26 18.79
N VAL A 258 23.47 -6.45 17.88
CA VAL A 258 23.67 -4.99 17.81
C VAL A 258 22.46 -4.20 18.30
N MET A 259 21.39 -4.89 18.73
CA MET A 259 20.17 -4.32 19.31
C MET A 259 19.94 -4.80 20.76
N PRO A 260 20.84 -4.46 21.72
CA PRO A 260 20.79 -4.98 23.07
C PRO A 260 19.54 -4.54 23.85
N HIS A 261 19.01 -3.33 23.64
CA HIS A 261 17.79 -2.86 24.31
C HIS A 261 16.56 -3.68 23.88
N LEU A 262 16.44 -3.98 22.59
CA LEU A 262 15.38 -4.85 22.09
C LEU A 262 15.49 -6.26 22.72
N GLN A 263 16.71 -6.79 22.92
CA GLN A 263 16.92 -8.09 23.59
C GLN A 263 16.49 -8.06 25.06
N GLU A 264 16.70 -6.96 25.77
CA GLU A 264 16.19 -6.82 27.16
C GLU A 264 14.65 -6.74 27.17
N LEU A 265 14.06 -5.98 26.25
CA LEU A 265 12.60 -5.90 26.12
C LEU A 265 11.94 -7.26 25.82
N LYS A 266 12.61 -8.17 25.11
CA LYS A 266 12.13 -9.56 24.90
C LYS A 266 11.95 -10.31 26.21
N LYS A 267 12.68 -9.97 27.27
CA LYS A 267 12.55 -10.59 28.60
C LYS A 267 11.42 -9.97 29.42
N GLU A 268 11.01 -8.73 29.09
CA GLU A 268 9.94 -8.01 29.78
C GLU A 268 8.56 -8.21 29.14
N GLY A 269 8.50 -8.68 27.90
CA GLY A 269 7.30 -8.74 27.08
C GLY A 269 6.89 -10.15 26.63
N ILE A 270 6.00 -10.20 25.66
CA ILE A 270 5.60 -11.41 24.94
C ILE A 270 6.41 -11.46 23.65
N TYR A 271 7.35 -12.39 23.57
CA TYR A 271 8.24 -12.56 22.42
C TYR A 271 7.87 -13.80 21.60
N PHE A 272 7.57 -13.60 20.31
CA PHE A 272 7.32 -14.68 19.35
C PHE A 272 8.65 -15.08 18.71
N SER A 273 9.26 -16.15 19.22
CA SER A 273 10.63 -16.55 18.88
C SER A 273 10.78 -17.13 17.48
N GLN A 274 9.67 -17.51 16.81
CA GLN A 274 9.65 -18.14 15.49
C GLN A 274 8.76 -17.36 14.52
N CYS A 275 8.92 -16.04 14.45
CA CYS A 275 8.19 -15.19 13.51
C CYS A 275 8.97 -14.97 12.21
N PHE A 276 8.27 -15.10 11.07
CA PHE A 276 8.88 -14.99 9.75
C PHE A 276 8.13 -13.98 8.87
N ALA A 277 8.91 -13.18 8.11
CA ALA A 277 8.37 -12.23 7.16
C ALA A 277 7.66 -12.94 5.99
N ASN A 278 6.53 -12.40 5.54
CA ASN A 278 5.83 -12.88 4.34
C ASN A 278 6.46 -12.38 3.04
N SER A 279 7.33 -11.37 3.11
CA SER A 279 7.87 -10.67 1.96
C SER A 279 9.30 -10.18 2.22
N TRP A 280 9.85 -9.55 1.21
CA TRP A 280 11.21 -9.01 1.18
C TRP A 280 11.25 -7.50 0.85
N ARG A 281 10.08 -6.83 0.94
CA ARG A 281 9.92 -5.40 0.67
C ARG A 281 8.89 -4.76 1.59
N THR A 282 9.13 -3.51 1.94
CA THR A 282 8.34 -2.69 2.86
C THR A 282 6.87 -2.58 2.46
N ASP A 283 6.57 -2.29 1.17
CA ASP A 283 5.20 -2.15 0.68
C ASP A 283 4.36 -3.43 0.80
N ARG A 284 5.01 -4.59 0.74
CA ARG A 284 4.36 -5.89 0.91
C ARG A 284 4.28 -6.28 2.39
N GLY A 285 5.40 -6.16 3.12
CA GLY A 285 5.44 -6.49 4.53
C GLY A 285 4.50 -5.65 5.38
N THR A 286 4.46 -4.33 5.14
CA THR A 286 3.51 -3.42 5.80
C THR A 286 2.06 -3.89 5.62
N LEU A 287 1.67 -4.25 4.40
CA LEU A 287 0.33 -4.75 4.12
C LEU A 287 0.07 -6.09 4.84
N CYS A 288 1.05 -7.01 4.82
CA CYS A 288 0.93 -8.30 5.52
C CYS A 288 0.68 -8.12 7.02
N VAL A 289 1.39 -7.20 7.67
CA VAL A 289 1.20 -6.90 9.10
C VAL A 289 -0.15 -6.24 9.36
N LEU A 290 -0.47 -5.17 8.63
CA LEU A 290 -1.63 -4.34 8.94
C LEU A 290 -2.97 -4.92 8.46
N SER A 291 -2.96 -5.78 7.44
CA SER A 291 -4.15 -6.42 6.89
C SER A 291 -4.23 -7.92 7.16
N GLY A 292 -3.21 -8.54 7.73
CA GLY A 292 -3.17 -9.98 7.92
C GLY A 292 -3.33 -10.76 6.61
N TYR A 293 -2.92 -10.15 5.49
CA TYR A 293 -3.11 -10.69 4.14
C TYR A 293 -1.75 -11.11 3.54
N PRO A 294 -1.68 -12.19 2.74
CA PRO A 294 -0.41 -12.69 2.24
C PRO A 294 0.24 -11.74 1.22
N SER A 295 1.54 -11.86 1.03
CA SER A 295 2.25 -11.29 -0.11
C SER A 295 2.15 -12.21 -1.34
N PHE A 296 2.55 -11.69 -2.50
CA PHE A 296 2.53 -12.43 -3.77
C PHE A 296 3.89 -12.34 -4.46
N PRO A 297 4.28 -13.32 -5.30
CA PRO A 297 5.59 -13.34 -5.95
C PRO A 297 5.90 -12.05 -6.73
N ALA A 298 5.20 -11.76 -7.79
CA ALA A 298 5.52 -10.63 -8.66
C ALA A 298 4.75 -9.34 -8.33
N ILE A 299 3.69 -9.42 -7.50
CA ILE A 299 2.71 -8.37 -7.31
C ILE A 299 2.89 -7.67 -5.95
N SER A 300 2.74 -6.35 -5.93
CA SER A 300 2.51 -5.57 -4.73
C SER A 300 1.07 -5.06 -4.70
N ILE A 301 0.23 -5.65 -3.86
CA ILE A 301 -1.19 -5.28 -3.75
C ILE A 301 -1.35 -3.82 -3.33
N MET A 302 -0.44 -3.28 -2.51
CA MET A 302 -0.47 -1.88 -2.08
C MET A 302 -0.45 -0.92 -3.28
N LYS A 303 0.17 -1.31 -4.41
CA LYS A 303 0.21 -0.53 -5.65
C LYS A 303 -1.06 -0.62 -6.49
N THR A 304 -2.02 -1.44 -6.07
CA THR A 304 -3.28 -1.72 -6.74
C THR A 304 -4.45 -1.29 -5.83
N PRO A 305 -4.77 0.04 -5.76
CA PRO A 305 -5.75 0.58 -4.81
C PRO A 305 -7.14 -0.05 -4.91
N GLU A 306 -7.53 -0.51 -6.12
CA GLU A 306 -8.77 -1.23 -6.38
C GLU A 306 -8.86 -2.58 -5.66
N LYS A 307 -7.74 -3.16 -5.26
CA LYS A 307 -7.66 -4.39 -4.46
C LYS A 307 -7.33 -4.11 -3.00
N SER A 308 -6.29 -3.30 -2.76
CA SER A 308 -5.80 -3.03 -1.40
C SER A 308 -6.83 -2.30 -0.52
N GLY A 309 -7.71 -1.49 -1.11
CA GLY A 309 -8.74 -0.75 -0.39
C GLY A 309 -9.88 -1.60 0.17
N PHE A 310 -10.04 -2.83 -0.31
CA PHE A 310 -11.07 -3.78 0.16
C PHE A 310 -10.54 -4.84 1.12
N LEU A 311 -9.25 -4.79 1.46
CA LEU A 311 -8.69 -5.73 2.43
C LEU A 311 -9.17 -5.41 3.85
N PRO A 312 -9.38 -6.44 4.69
CA PRO A 312 -9.54 -6.23 6.12
C PRO A 312 -8.28 -5.58 6.69
N SER A 313 -8.41 -4.86 7.80
CA SER A 313 -7.25 -4.26 8.45
C SER A 313 -7.42 -4.14 9.96
N ILE A 314 -6.30 -4.13 10.68
CA ILE A 314 -6.27 -3.90 12.12
C ILE A 314 -6.92 -2.54 12.44
N ALA A 315 -6.58 -1.51 11.68
CA ALA A 315 -7.13 -0.16 11.90
C ALA A 315 -8.64 -0.09 11.66
N GLY A 316 -9.12 -0.66 10.56
CA GLY A 316 -10.56 -0.72 10.25
C GLY A 316 -11.36 -1.42 11.36
N ARG A 317 -10.90 -2.59 11.80
CA ARG A 317 -11.55 -3.36 12.87
C ARG A 317 -11.57 -2.62 14.21
N LEU A 318 -10.45 -2.03 14.62
CA LEU A 318 -10.38 -1.28 15.87
C LEU A 318 -11.18 0.02 15.81
N LYS A 319 -11.21 0.70 14.66
CA LYS A 319 -12.06 1.87 14.44
C LYS A 319 -13.54 1.56 14.64
N GLU A 320 -14.05 0.42 14.15
CA GLU A 320 -15.41 -0.06 14.41
C GLU A 320 -15.70 -0.24 15.92
N LYS A 321 -14.64 -0.49 16.70
CA LYS A 321 -14.71 -0.61 18.18
C LYS A 321 -14.47 0.71 18.90
N GLY A 322 -14.42 1.84 18.18
CA GLY A 322 -14.34 3.18 18.73
C GLY A 322 -12.91 3.65 19.02
N TYR A 323 -11.89 3.01 18.45
CA TYR A 323 -10.52 3.51 18.50
C TYR A 323 -10.35 4.70 17.56
N GLN A 324 -9.57 5.70 18.00
CA GLN A 324 -9.01 6.71 17.10
C GLN A 324 -7.72 6.18 16.50
N THR A 325 -7.60 6.27 15.18
CA THR A 325 -6.49 5.67 14.45
C THR A 325 -5.60 6.72 13.82
N SER A 326 -4.30 6.59 13.96
CA SER A 326 -3.33 7.47 13.31
C SER A 326 -2.07 6.71 12.90
N TYR A 327 -1.49 7.09 11.78
CA TYR A 327 -0.26 6.49 11.26
C TYR A 327 0.80 7.56 11.05
N LEU A 328 2.05 7.25 11.40
CA LEU A 328 3.21 8.09 11.19
C LEU A 328 4.23 7.37 10.32
N TYR A 329 4.69 8.06 9.27
CA TYR A 329 5.76 7.62 8.40
C TYR A 329 6.69 8.80 8.09
N GLY A 330 7.98 8.67 8.38
CA GLY A 330 8.96 9.75 8.16
C GLY A 330 9.25 10.05 6.68
N GLY A 331 8.87 9.15 5.76
CA GLY A 331 9.05 9.28 4.32
C GLY A 331 7.83 9.83 3.57
N ASP A 332 7.90 9.84 2.24
CA ASP A 332 6.78 10.21 1.38
C ASP A 332 5.78 9.05 1.27
N ALA A 333 4.64 9.18 1.94
CA ALA A 333 3.57 8.17 1.92
C ALA A 333 2.92 7.96 0.54
N ASN A 334 3.22 8.79 -0.46
CA ASN A 334 2.81 8.53 -1.84
C ASN A 334 3.66 7.44 -2.50
N PHE A 335 4.84 7.16 -1.95
CA PHE A 335 5.66 6.04 -2.41
C PHE A 335 4.87 4.74 -2.28
N THR A 336 4.86 3.93 -3.33
CA THR A 336 4.13 2.64 -3.42
C THR A 336 2.62 2.68 -3.13
N ASN A 337 1.96 3.84 -3.22
CA ASN A 337 0.53 4.04 -2.87
C ASN A 337 0.20 3.80 -1.39
N MET A 338 1.15 3.87 -0.48
CA MET A 338 0.91 3.67 0.96
C MET A 338 -0.18 4.60 1.50
N ARG A 339 -0.23 5.86 1.06
CA ARG A 339 -1.28 6.82 1.42
C ARG A 339 -2.68 6.30 1.12
N SER A 340 -2.92 5.82 -0.10
CA SER A 340 -4.24 5.30 -0.48
C SER A 340 -4.61 4.07 0.34
N TYR A 341 -3.66 3.15 0.53
CA TYR A 341 -3.86 1.97 1.36
C TYR A 341 -4.25 2.34 2.80
N LEU A 342 -3.50 3.22 3.46
CA LEU A 342 -3.77 3.62 4.84
C LEU A 342 -5.15 4.27 4.98
N PHE A 343 -5.50 5.26 4.13
CA PHE A 343 -6.81 5.89 4.20
C PHE A 343 -7.95 4.94 3.88
N SER A 344 -7.78 4.02 2.92
CA SER A 344 -8.82 3.05 2.55
C SER A 344 -9.05 1.99 3.62
N THR A 345 -8.05 1.71 4.45
CA THR A 345 -8.09 0.62 5.43
C THR A 345 -8.29 1.10 6.87
N GLY A 346 -8.77 2.35 7.07
CA GLY A 346 -9.30 2.79 8.35
C GLY A 346 -8.41 3.68 9.21
N TRP A 347 -7.27 4.15 8.70
CA TRP A 347 -6.44 5.14 9.40
C TRP A 347 -7.01 6.54 9.23
N ASP A 348 -7.43 7.18 10.33
CA ASP A 348 -8.08 8.50 10.33
C ASP A 348 -7.11 9.64 10.03
N ARG A 349 -5.88 9.50 10.48
CA ARG A 349 -4.83 10.52 10.33
C ARG A 349 -3.55 9.87 9.83
N LEU A 350 -2.92 10.53 8.88
CA LEU A 350 -1.61 10.19 8.37
C LEU A 350 -0.68 11.39 8.56
N THR A 351 0.43 11.17 9.27
CA THR A 351 1.55 12.11 9.35
C THR A 351 2.66 11.58 8.46
N ASP A 352 3.06 12.34 7.45
CA ASP A 352 4.16 11.97 6.55
C ASP A 352 5.22 13.08 6.47
N ILE A 353 6.21 12.91 5.62
CA ILE A 353 7.33 13.85 5.45
C ILE A 353 6.88 15.32 5.32
N LYS A 354 5.69 15.57 4.74
CA LYS A 354 5.17 16.93 4.49
C LYS A 354 4.73 17.63 5.77
N ASP A 355 4.49 16.90 6.85
CA ASP A 355 4.10 17.44 8.16
C ASP A 355 5.28 17.83 9.04
N PHE A 356 6.50 17.66 8.53
CA PHE A 356 7.74 18.05 9.19
C PHE A 356 8.31 19.32 8.55
N SER A 357 9.10 20.07 9.32
CA SER A 357 9.78 21.27 8.83
C SER A 357 10.78 20.90 7.71
N PHE A 358 11.05 21.83 6.79
CA PHE A 358 12.00 21.61 5.71
C PHE A 358 13.37 21.13 6.19
N LYS A 359 13.83 21.59 7.38
CA LYS A 359 15.09 21.14 7.99
C LYS A 359 15.02 19.68 8.42
N GLU A 360 13.91 19.24 9.00
CA GLU A 360 13.71 17.86 9.43
C GLU A 360 13.61 16.92 8.25
N GLN A 361 12.96 17.34 7.15
CA GLN A 361 12.84 16.56 5.92
C GLN A 361 14.20 16.23 5.26
N GLN A 362 15.23 17.02 5.54
CA GLN A 362 16.58 16.85 5.01
C GLN A 362 17.52 16.08 5.94
N THR A 363 17.01 15.37 6.93
CA THR A 363 17.84 14.67 7.92
C THR A 363 18.26 13.28 7.51
N GLY A 364 17.55 12.63 6.58
CA GLY A 364 17.90 11.35 5.99
C GLY A 364 17.56 11.35 4.49
N GLN A 365 18.10 10.41 3.74
CA GLN A 365 17.89 10.33 2.29
C GLN A 365 16.44 10.00 1.93
N TRP A 366 15.80 9.10 2.67
CA TRP A 366 14.41 8.68 2.44
C TRP A 366 13.37 9.50 3.20
N GLY A 367 13.82 10.48 4.01
CA GLY A 367 12.93 11.32 4.79
C GLY A 367 13.49 11.69 6.15
N VAL A 368 12.61 11.78 7.13
CA VAL A 368 12.92 12.23 8.49
C VAL A 368 13.48 11.07 9.31
N ARG A 369 14.64 11.31 9.96
CA ARG A 369 15.31 10.31 10.81
C ARG A 369 14.45 9.85 12.00
N ASP A 370 14.75 8.64 12.47
CA ASP A 370 13.98 7.99 13.52
C ASP A 370 14.00 8.71 14.86
N ASP A 371 15.11 9.35 15.28
CA ASP A 371 15.14 10.14 16.52
C ASP A 371 14.07 11.25 16.55
N ILE A 372 13.80 11.86 15.40
CA ILE A 372 12.80 12.91 15.25
C ILE A 372 11.39 12.32 15.17
N THR A 373 11.22 11.24 14.39
CA THR A 373 9.90 10.61 14.22
C THR A 373 9.46 9.87 15.49
N PHE A 374 10.37 9.24 16.25
CA PHE A 374 10.08 8.69 17.58
C PHE A 374 9.65 9.78 18.57
N GLN A 375 10.30 10.93 18.57
CA GLN A 375 9.86 12.06 19.38
C GLN A 375 8.49 12.59 18.93
N ARG A 376 8.21 12.58 17.63
CA ARG A 376 6.92 13.02 17.07
C ARG A 376 5.79 12.08 17.50
N ILE A 377 5.97 10.76 17.39
CA ILE A 377 4.95 9.78 17.82
C ILE A 377 4.72 9.86 19.33
N TYR A 378 5.77 9.97 20.13
CA TYR A 378 5.64 10.20 21.57
C TYR A 378 4.77 11.41 21.88
N ASN A 379 5.03 12.55 21.25
CA ASN A 379 4.26 13.78 21.45
C ASN A 379 2.78 13.60 21.04
N GLN A 380 2.50 12.91 19.93
CA GLN A 380 1.13 12.60 19.50
C GLN A 380 0.41 11.75 20.54
N MET A 381 1.08 10.72 21.07
CA MET A 381 0.51 9.83 22.09
C MET A 381 0.17 10.59 23.37
N ILE A 382 1.09 11.42 23.87
CA ILE A 382 0.88 12.17 25.13
C ILE A 382 -0.20 13.26 24.99
N GLN A 383 -0.36 13.84 23.81
CA GLN A 383 -1.38 14.86 23.53
C GLN A 383 -2.76 14.28 23.23
N SER A 384 -2.86 12.97 22.96
CA SER A 384 -4.13 12.31 22.68
C SER A 384 -4.98 12.18 23.94
N SER A 385 -6.32 12.26 23.79
CA SER A 385 -7.25 12.09 24.91
C SER A 385 -7.09 10.73 25.58
N PRO A 386 -7.04 10.64 26.91
CA PRO A 386 -7.03 9.36 27.60
C PRO A 386 -8.43 8.69 27.67
N ASP A 387 -9.50 9.41 27.31
CA ASP A 387 -10.87 8.93 27.43
C ASP A 387 -11.30 8.01 26.29
N VAL A 388 -10.53 7.96 25.21
CA VAL A 388 -10.80 7.17 23.99
C VAL A 388 -9.61 6.28 23.71
N PRO A 389 -9.78 4.99 23.42
CA PRO A 389 -8.67 4.15 23.08
C PRO A 389 -8.08 4.56 21.71
N HIS A 390 -6.77 4.43 21.58
CA HIS A 390 -6.05 4.82 20.39
C HIS A 390 -5.30 3.66 19.77
N LEU A 391 -5.25 3.68 18.44
CA LEU A 391 -4.31 2.90 17.65
C LEU A 391 -3.35 3.85 16.92
N TRP A 392 -2.07 3.72 17.22
CA TRP A 392 -1.01 4.36 16.47
C TRP A 392 -0.27 3.31 15.65
N GLY A 393 -0.04 3.59 14.38
CA GLY A 393 0.89 2.89 13.52
C GLY A 393 2.13 3.76 13.30
N TYR A 394 3.30 3.16 13.26
CA TYR A 394 4.53 3.86 12.99
C TYR A 394 5.49 2.96 12.23
N SER A 395 6.05 3.44 11.10
CA SER A 395 7.13 2.78 10.38
C SER A 395 8.43 3.54 10.59
N THR A 396 9.46 2.84 11.05
CA THR A 396 10.82 3.36 11.14
C THR A 396 11.45 3.47 9.75
N LEU A 397 12.56 4.19 9.61
CA LEU A 397 13.13 4.47 8.30
C LEU A 397 14.66 4.48 8.27
N SER A 398 15.32 4.79 9.40
CA SER A 398 16.78 5.01 9.41
C SER A 398 17.62 3.74 9.19
N SER A 399 17.03 2.56 9.34
CA SER A 399 17.63 1.26 9.02
C SER A 399 17.50 0.86 7.54
N HIS A 400 16.93 1.74 6.68
CA HIS A 400 16.90 1.57 5.24
C HIS A 400 18.22 2.00 4.58
N GLU A 401 18.59 1.34 3.47
CA GLU A 401 19.72 1.76 2.63
C GLU A 401 19.57 3.24 2.23
N PRO A 402 20.62 4.09 2.32
CA PRO A 402 22.05 3.81 2.51
C PRO A 402 22.54 3.79 3.98
N TRP A 403 21.66 3.56 4.98
CA TRP A 403 21.99 3.41 6.41
C TRP A 403 22.68 4.64 7.04
N GLU A 404 22.35 5.82 6.56
CA GLU A 404 22.89 7.08 7.08
C GLU A 404 22.22 7.47 8.41
N VAL A 405 22.99 7.40 9.49
CA VAL A 405 22.53 7.78 10.83
C VAL A 405 23.48 8.81 11.48
N PRO A 406 23.00 9.63 12.44
CA PRO A 406 23.76 10.79 12.95
C PRO A 406 24.91 10.43 13.87
N VAL A 407 25.01 9.17 14.31
CA VAL A 407 26.03 8.69 15.24
C VAL A 407 26.74 7.47 14.68
N LYS A 408 28.03 7.36 14.95
CA LYS A 408 28.84 6.19 14.61
C LYS A 408 29.28 5.49 15.87
N LYS A 409 28.66 4.34 16.19
CA LYS A 409 29.02 3.46 17.32
C LYS A 409 29.76 2.20 16.84
N LEU A 410 29.43 1.74 15.62
CA LEU A 410 29.98 0.54 15.01
C LEU A 410 30.65 0.89 13.67
N ASP A 411 31.59 0.03 13.22
CA ASP A 411 32.31 0.27 11.98
C ASP A 411 31.50 -0.13 10.74
N ASP A 412 30.72 -1.18 10.83
CA ASP A 412 29.77 -1.57 9.78
C ASP A 412 28.57 -0.60 9.79
N GLU A 413 28.24 -0.05 8.62
CA GLU A 413 27.22 0.99 8.47
C GLU A 413 25.81 0.41 8.69
N VAL A 414 25.56 -0.83 8.28
CA VAL A 414 24.28 -1.52 8.46
C VAL A 414 24.07 -1.81 9.94
N ASP A 415 25.01 -2.48 10.59
CA ASP A 415 24.94 -2.77 12.02
C ASP A 415 24.81 -1.50 12.84
N ASN A 416 25.50 -0.43 12.44
CA ASN A 416 25.41 0.87 13.11
C ASN A 416 24.01 1.52 13.01
N ALA A 417 23.33 1.34 11.87
CA ALA A 417 21.98 1.84 11.68
C ALA A 417 20.96 1.09 12.57
N PHE A 418 21.11 -0.23 12.74
CA PHE A 418 20.28 -1.00 13.67
C PHE A 418 20.59 -0.70 15.14
N CYS A 419 21.85 -0.47 15.49
CA CYS A 419 22.23 0.00 16.82
C CYS A 419 21.61 1.37 17.15
N TYR A 420 21.56 2.27 16.18
CA TYR A 420 20.88 3.57 16.33
C TYR A 420 19.36 3.43 16.47
N LEU A 421 18.72 2.54 15.70
CA LEU A 421 17.31 2.23 15.83
C LEU A 421 16.99 1.70 17.24
N ASP A 422 17.83 0.82 17.78
CA ASP A 422 17.70 0.28 19.13
C ASP A 422 17.74 1.36 20.21
N ASP A 423 18.63 2.35 20.08
CA ASP A 423 18.67 3.51 20.97
C ASP A 423 17.38 4.34 20.92
N CYS A 424 16.81 4.53 19.71
CA CYS A 424 15.56 5.26 19.53
C CYS A 424 14.37 4.53 20.19
N ILE A 425 14.35 3.20 20.09
CA ILE A 425 13.35 2.35 20.76
C ILE A 425 13.47 2.50 22.27
N ASP A 426 14.68 2.39 22.83
CA ASP A 426 14.93 2.52 24.27
C ASP A 426 14.47 3.88 24.81
N ASP A 427 14.81 4.97 24.12
CA ASP A 427 14.38 6.31 24.49
C ASP A 427 12.85 6.46 24.53
N LEU A 428 12.14 5.95 23.50
CA LEU A 428 10.68 5.96 23.49
C LEU A 428 10.08 5.16 24.65
N ILE A 429 10.53 3.92 24.85
CA ILE A 429 10.01 3.03 25.90
C ILE A 429 10.25 3.62 27.28
N ASN A 430 11.46 4.13 27.55
CA ASN A 430 11.81 4.75 28.82
C ASN A 430 10.98 6.00 29.10
N LYS A 431 10.69 6.82 28.09
CA LYS A 431 9.80 7.99 28.22
C LYS A 431 8.35 7.55 28.51
N LEU A 432 7.84 6.54 27.82
CA LEU A 432 6.47 6.04 28.00
C LEU A 432 6.28 5.41 29.39
N LYS A 433 7.26 4.64 29.88
CA LYS A 433 7.26 4.05 31.23
C LYS A 433 7.10 5.10 32.34
N GLN A 434 7.43 6.37 32.09
CA GLN A 434 7.29 7.48 33.03
C GLN A 434 5.92 8.18 32.98
N THR A 435 5.01 7.71 32.12
CA THR A 435 3.69 8.31 31.93
C THR A 435 2.58 7.40 32.45
N PRO A 436 1.45 7.95 32.94
CA PRO A 436 0.29 7.14 33.33
C PRO A 436 -0.31 6.31 32.17
N ARG A 437 -0.04 6.71 30.93
CA ARG A 437 -0.53 5.99 29.73
C ARG A 437 0.08 4.59 29.63
N TRP A 438 1.30 4.41 30.13
CA TRP A 438 2.01 3.12 30.10
C TRP A 438 1.17 1.97 30.65
N ASP A 439 0.43 2.19 31.73
CA ASP A 439 -0.31 1.13 32.43
C ASP A 439 -1.37 0.43 31.54
N ASN A 440 -1.89 1.14 30.52
CA ASN A 440 -2.87 0.62 29.57
C ASN A 440 -2.29 0.50 28.14
N MET A 441 -0.96 0.54 27.97
CA MET A 441 -0.31 0.44 26.66
C MET A 441 -0.04 -1.01 26.26
N LEU A 442 -0.32 -1.31 25.00
CA LEU A 442 0.23 -2.44 24.26
C LEU A 442 1.08 -1.90 23.10
N ILE A 443 2.37 -2.17 23.12
CA ILE A 443 3.29 -1.80 22.04
C ILE A 443 3.70 -3.08 21.33
N VAL A 444 3.37 -3.18 20.05
CA VAL A 444 3.75 -4.27 19.15
C VAL A 444 4.90 -3.79 18.28
N MET A 445 6.05 -4.40 18.41
CA MET A 445 7.21 -4.19 17.53
C MET A 445 7.37 -5.40 16.62
N ILE A 446 7.36 -5.19 15.32
CA ILE A 446 7.47 -6.25 14.32
C ILE A 446 8.19 -5.70 13.09
N ALA A 447 9.09 -6.49 12.49
CA ALA A 447 9.72 -6.06 11.25
C ALA A 447 8.78 -6.23 10.05
N ASP A 448 8.94 -5.38 9.05
CA ASP A 448 8.28 -5.51 7.75
C ASP A 448 8.92 -6.59 6.87
N HIS A 449 10.25 -6.74 6.93
CA HIS A 449 11.02 -7.83 6.31
C HIS A 449 12.42 -7.92 6.91
N GLY A 450 13.16 -8.97 6.55
CA GLY A 450 14.60 -9.08 6.80
C GLY A 450 15.40 -8.75 5.54
N ILE A 451 16.71 -8.52 5.70
CA ILE A 451 17.62 -8.20 4.59
C ILE A 451 18.79 -9.19 4.49
N ILE A 452 19.49 -9.10 3.38
CA ILE A 452 20.78 -9.79 3.16
C ILE A 452 21.86 -8.94 3.79
N HIS A 453 22.62 -9.51 4.74
CA HIS A 453 23.76 -8.85 5.36
C HIS A 453 24.72 -9.89 5.97
N GLY A 454 26.03 -9.59 5.97
CA GLY A 454 27.05 -10.46 6.50
C GLY A 454 27.10 -11.82 5.78
N GLU A 455 26.95 -12.90 6.53
CA GLU A 455 26.94 -14.27 6.00
C GLU A 455 25.57 -14.74 5.48
N ILE A 456 24.53 -13.93 5.63
CA ILE A 456 23.18 -14.25 5.19
C ILE A 456 22.98 -13.80 3.76
N ASP A 457 22.63 -14.74 2.89
CA ASP A 457 22.32 -14.53 1.49
C ASP A 457 20.98 -15.16 1.09
N GLN A 458 20.67 -15.18 -0.20
CA GLN A 458 19.40 -15.72 -0.71
C GLN A 458 19.27 -17.24 -0.57
N THR A 459 20.39 -17.96 -0.30
CA THR A 459 20.38 -19.42 -0.08
C THR A 459 20.03 -19.77 1.36
N LYS A 460 19.90 -18.78 2.25
CA LYS A 460 19.59 -18.93 3.68
C LYS A 460 18.25 -18.29 4.04
N PRO A 461 17.13 -18.74 3.46
CA PRO A 461 15.83 -18.10 3.66
C PRO A 461 15.35 -18.16 5.12
N LEU A 462 15.69 -19.20 5.88
CA LEU A 462 15.38 -19.28 7.30
C LEU A 462 15.95 -18.09 8.08
N GLN A 463 17.23 -17.80 7.90
CA GLN A 463 17.89 -16.70 8.60
C GLN A 463 17.44 -15.33 8.08
N LYS A 464 17.31 -15.20 6.77
CA LYS A 464 16.92 -13.96 6.11
C LYS A 464 15.51 -13.51 6.48
N ASN A 465 14.57 -14.47 6.55
CA ASN A 465 13.16 -14.16 6.78
C ASN A 465 12.77 -14.18 8.26
N HIS A 466 13.65 -14.59 9.17
CA HIS A 466 13.43 -14.58 10.60
C HIS A 466 13.45 -13.13 11.12
N ILE A 467 12.34 -12.68 11.69
CA ILE A 467 12.12 -11.30 12.14
C ILE A 467 11.64 -11.26 13.59
N PRO A 468 11.94 -10.20 14.34
CA PRO A 468 11.36 -10.00 15.66
C PRO A 468 9.86 -9.69 15.56
N MET A 469 9.08 -10.31 16.46
CA MET A 469 7.74 -9.90 16.85
C MET A 469 7.68 -9.88 18.37
N LEU A 470 7.50 -8.70 18.94
CA LEU A 470 7.57 -8.45 20.37
C LEU A 470 6.43 -7.54 20.83
N TRP A 471 5.71 -7.94 21.86
CA TRP A 471 4.68 -7.14 22.51
C TRP A 471 5.18 -6.71 23.88
N VAL A 472 5.15 -5.41 24.18
CA VAL A 472 5.55 -4.83 25.49
C VAL A 472 4.51 -3.80 25.96
N GLY A 473 4.55 -3.42 27.21
CA GLY A 473 3.68 -2.39 27.79
C GLY A 473 2.97 -2.84 29.05
N GLY A 474 2.40 -1.93 29.77
CA GLY A 474 1.71 -2.20 31.05
C GLY A 474 0.42 -3.00 30.90
N ALA A 475 -0.12 -3.09 29.67
CA ALA A 475 -1.27 -3.96 29.37
C ALA A 475 -0.92 -5.45 29.31
N ILE A 476 0.36 -5.83 29.39
CA ILE A 476 0.81 -7.21 29.41
C ILE A 476 0.72 -7.77 30.84
N ARG A 477 0.14 -8.95 30.98
CA ARG A 477 -0.06 -9.60 32.27
C ARG A 477 1.25 -10.13 32.85
N GLU A 478 2.01 -10.85 32.05
CA GLU A 478 3.30 -11.44 32.39
C GLU A 478 4.17 -11.67 31.15
N PRO A 479 5.49 -11.58 31.25
CA PRO A 479 6.40 -11.93 30.17
C PRO A 479 6.24 -13.39 29.74
N ARG A 480 6.30 -13.64 28.42
CA ARG A 480 6.20 -15.01 27.87
C ARG A 480 6.93 -15.13 26.54
N VAL A 481 7.61 -16.24 26.36
CA VAL A 481 8.11 -16.63 25.03
C VAL A 481 7.11 -17.58 24.37
N ILE A 482 6.67 -17.20 23.15
CA ILE A 482 5.81 -18.00 22.30
C ILE A 482 6.69 -18.65 21.24
N ASP A 483 7.03 -19.90 21.46
CA ASP A 483 7.88 -20.69 20.55
C ASP A 483 7.00 -21.48 19.57
N ARG A 484 6.21 -20.75 18.80
CA ARG A 484 5.34 -21.27 17.73
C ARG A 484 5.68 -20.59 16.41
N LEU A 485 5.84 -21.41 15.37
CA LEU A 485 6.13 -20.95 14.03
C LEU A 485 4.96 -20.09 13.51
N CYS A 486 5.22 -18.86 13.08
CA CYS A 486 4.20 -17.95 12.57
C CYS A 486 4.74 -16.97 11.52
N ASN A 487 3.84 -16.42 10.72
CA ASN A 487 4.13 -15.31 9.84
C ASN A 487 3.80 -13.96 10.51
N GLN A 488 4.38 -12.88 9.99
CA GLN A 488 4.01 -11.51 10.37
C GLN A 488 2.53 -11.20 10.10
N SER A 489 1.92 -11.82 9.09
CA SER A 489 0.49 -11.69 8.79
C SER A 489 -0.42 -12.30 9.88
N ASP A 490 0.10 -13.18 10.73
CA ASP A 490 -0.65 -13.80 11.83
C ASP A 490 -0.87 -12.81 13.01
N LEU A 491 -0.22 -11.65 13.00
CA LEU A 491 -0.41 -10.61 14.02
C LEU A 491 -1.88 -10.21 14.16
N ALA A 492 -2.60 -10.00 13.05
CA ALA A 492 -3.96 -9.49 13.09
C ALA A 492 -4.91 -10.42 13.86
N ALA A 493 -4.98 -11.70 13.48
CA ALA A 493 -5.84 -12.66 14.16
C ALA A 493 -5.38 -12.91 15.61
N THR A 494 -4.06 -12.99 15.87
CA THR A 494 -3.53 -13.17 17.22
C THR A 494 -3.88 -11.99 18.13
N LEU A 495 -3.77 -10.75 17.64
CA LEU A 495 -4.16 -9.56 18.37
C LEU A 495 -5.66 -9.55 18.67
N PHE A 496 -6.48 -9.83 17.67
CA PHE A 496 -7.94 -9.84 17.84
C PHE A 496 -8.42 -10.96 18.75
N GLY A 497 -7.79 -12.13 18.71
CA GLY A 497 -8.03 -13.19 19.66
C GLY A 497 -7.81 -12.74 21.10
N GLN A 498 -6.71 -12.03 21.38
CA GLN A 498 -6.43 -11.46 22.71
C GLN A 498 -7.36 -10.32 23.11
N LEU A 499 -7.94 -9.59 22.15
CA LEU A 499 -8.93 -8.55 22.39
C LEU A 499 -10.39 -9.05 22.37
N HIS A 500 -10.60 -10.36 22.19
CA HIS A 500 -11.92 -10.99 22.05
C HIS A 500 -12.76 -10.37 20.92
N LEU A 501 -12.13 -10.03 19.80
CA LEU A 501 -12.77 -9.47 18.62
C LEU A 501 -12.85 -10.52 17.50
N ASN A 502 -13.97 -10.50 16.78
CA ASN A 502 -14.13 -11.32 15.59
C ASN A 502 -13.13 -10.94 14.49
N HIS A 503 -12.55 -11.94 13.83
CA HIS A 503 -11.57 -11.79 12.75
C HIS A 503 -11.79 -12.77 11.59
N ASP A 504 -13.02 -13.23 11.37
CA ASP A 504 -13.37 -14.22 10.33
C ASP A 504 -13.06 -13.75 8.92
N ASP A 505 -13.03 -12.44 8.68
CA ASP A 505 -12.65 -11.82 7.42
C ASP A 505 -11.13 -11.79 7.15
N PHE A 506 -10.31 -12.06 8.19
CA PHE A 506 -8.86 -12.20 8.06
C PHE A 506 -8.46 -13.65 7.72
N ILE A 507 -9.01 -14.16 6.63
CA ILE A 507 -8.99 -15.59 6.26
C ILE A 507 -7.59 -16.21 6.11
N PHE A 508 -6.54 -15.40 5.95
CA PHE A 508 -5.15 -15.84 5.86
C PHE A 508 -4.31 -15.52 7.09
N SER A 509 -4.87 -14.79 8.05
CA SER A 509 -4.24 -14.52 9.35
C SER A 509 -4.72 -15.54 10.37
N ARG A 510 -3.79 -16.13 11.10
CA ARG A 510 -4.08 -17.21 12.04
C ARG A 510 -3.80 -16.76 13.46
N ASP A 511 -4.66 -17.11 14.39
CA ASP A 511 -4.40 -16.88 15.79
C ASP A 511 -3.36 -17.88 16.32
N VAL A 512 -2.12 -17.42 16.46
CA VAL A 512 -0.97 -18.24 16.89
C VAL A 512 -1.17 -18.82 18.28
N LEU A 513 -1.99 -18.19 19.11
CA LEU A 513 -2.25 -18.62 20.49
C LEU A 513 -3.43 -19.59 20.61
N SER A 514 -4.21 -19.74 19.54
CA SER A 514 -5.35 -20.64 19.51
C SER A 514 -4.94 -22.11 19.55
N GLU A 515 -5.77 -22.96 20.19
CA GLU A 515 -5.64 -24.41 20.12
C GLU A 515 -5.93 -24.96 18.72
N SER A 516 -6.70 -24.22 17.91
CA SER A 516 -6.99 -24.58 16.52
C SER A 516 -5.78 -24.40 15.57
N TYR A 517 -4.72 -23.71 16.01
CA TYR A 517 -3.48 -23.53 15.24
C TYR A 517 -2.61 -24.80 15.27
N THR A 518 -2.98 -25.80 14.47
CA THR A 518 -2.40 -27.15 14.53
C THR A 518 -1.33 -27.45 13.48
N LEU A 519 -1.37 -26.76 12.32
CA LEU A 519 -0.43 -26.95 11.21
C LEU A 519 0.32 -25.66 10.88
N PRO A 520 1.25 -25.21 11.75
CA PRO A 520 2.03 -24.01 11.52
C PRO A 520 2.84 -24.13 10.22
N THR A 521 2.54 -23.27 9.26
CA THR A 521 3.27 -23.18 7.99
C THR A 521 3.53 -21.72 7.70
N VAL A 522 4.79 -21.33 7.54
CA VAL A 522 5.16 -19.96 7.17
C VAL A 522 5.48 -19.87 5.70
N VAL A 523 5.20 -18.71 5.12
CA VAL A 523 5.30 -18.44 3.69
C VAL A 523 5.99 -17.11 3.48
N ASN A 524 6.94 -17.07 2.54
CA ASN A 524 7.53 -15.82 2.06
C ASN A 524 7.61 -15.85 0.53
N ASN A 525 7.26 -14.74 -0.11
CA ASN A 525 7.26 -14.62 -1.55
C ASN A 525 8.44 -13.75 -2.04
N TYR A 526 9.19 -14.28 -2.97
CA TYR A 526 10.22 -13.60 -3.76
C TYR A 526 9.69 -13.31 -5.15
N SER A 527 10.50 -12.77 -6.06
CA SER A 527 10.10 -12.38 -7.42
C SER A 527 9.08 -13.33 -8.06
N ASN A 528 9.46 -14.52 -8.49
CA ASN A 528 8.53 -15.54 -9.02
C ASN A 528 8.63 -16.88 -8.26
N ALA A 529 9.04 -16.81 -7.00
CA ALA A 529 9.22 -17.99 -6.16
C ALA A 529 8.52 -17.83 -4.82
N GLN A 530 8.07 -18.92 -4.26
CA GLN A 530 7.50 -18.99 -2.91
C GLN A 530 8.33 -19.93 -2.04
N TRP A 531 8.77 -19.40 -0.91
CA TRP A 531 9.37 -20.18 0.16
C TRP A 531 8.33 -20.54 1.19
N ILE A 532 8.32 -21.82 1.59
CA ILE A 532 7.51 -22.33 2.71
C ILE A 532 8.39 -23.07 3.69
N TYR A 533 8.02 -22.99 4.97
CA TYR A 533 8.67 -23.71 6.06
C TYR A 533 7.64 -24.17 7.09
N ASN A 534 7.75 -25.43 7.52
CA ASN A 534 6.92 -26.04 8.55
C ASN A 534 7.71 -27.13 9.31
N ALA A 535 7.03 -27.92 10.13
CA ALA A 535 7.67 -28.99 10.94
C ALA A 535 8.39 -30.06 10.12
N THR A 536 8.08 -30.22 8.82
CA THR A 536 8.70 -31.25 7.95
C THR A 536 9.91 -30.70 7.17
N GLY A 537 10.22 -29.42 7.30
CA GLY A 537 11.35 -28.76 6.65
C GLY A 537 10.98 -27.54 5.80
N GLN A 538 11.85 -27.17 4.85
CA GLN A 538 11.66 -26.00 4.01
C GLN A 538 11.78 -26.31 2.52
N GLN A 539 11.10 -25.50 1.70
CA GLN A 539 11.21 -25.52 0.25
C GLN A 539 11.07 -24.11 -0.32
N LEU A 540 11.94 -23.72 -1.26
CA LEU A 540 11.79 -22.57 -2.14
C LEU A 540 11.45 -23.08 -3.53
N TYR A 541 10.22 -22.86 -3.99
CA TYR A 541 9.75 -23.28 -5.31
C TYR A 541 9.68 -22.10 -6.27
N ASP A 542 10.33 -22.24 -7.42
CA ASP A 542 10.32 -21.24 -8.51
C ASP A 542 9.25 -21.63 -9.52
N PHE A 543 8.29 -20.72 -9.76
CA PHE A 543 7.15 -20.98 -10.64
C PHE A 543 7.50 -20.86 -12.12
N ASP A 544 8.52 -20.06 -12.48
CA ASP A 544 9.00 -19.96 -13.88
C ASP A 544 9.78 -21.20 -14.28
N LEU A 545 10.72 -21.60 -13.43
CA LEU A 545 11.53 -22.81 -13.64
C LEU A 545 10.76 -24.11 -13.35
N LYS A 546 9.59 -24.00 -12.71
CA LYS A 546 8.70 -25.11 -12.31
C LYS A 546 9.42 -26.20 -11.49
N ARG A 547 10.33 -25.78 -10.61
CA ARG A 547 11.12 -26.68 -9.76
C ARG A 547 11.53 -26.01 -8.45
N PRO A 548 11.82 -26.79 -7.41
CA PRO A 548 12.43 -26.25 -6.21
C PRO A 548 13.86 -25.80 -6.46
N LEU A 549 14.22 -24.64 -5.90
CA LEU A 549 15.59 -24.10 -5.80
C LEU A 549 16.25 -24.55 -4.49
N ILE A 550 15.46 -24.63 -3.41
CA ILE A 550 15.84 -25.20 -2.11
C ILE A 550 14.81 -26.27 -1.81
N ASN A 551 15.28 -27.44 -1.35
CA ASN A 551 14.42 -28.58 -1.04
C ASN A 551 15.03 -29.38 0.12
N GLU A 552 14.75 -28.92 1.34
CA GLU A 552 15.26 -29.46 2.60
C GLU A 552 14.07 -29.84 3.47
N CYS A 553 13.30 -30.86 3.04
CA CYS A 553 12.11 -31.36 3.71
C CYS A 553 12.00 -32.88 3.59
N GLU A 554 11.21 -33.48 4.47
CA GLU A 554 11.04 -34.94 4.54
C GLU A 554 10.37 -35.52 3.29
N ASP A 555 9.32 -34.84 2.77
CA ASP A 555 8.60 -35.22 1.54
C ASP A 555 8.54 -34.04 0.58
N ALA A 556 9.44 -34.04 -0.39
CA ALA A 556 9.54 -33.00 -1.40
C ALA A 556 8.29 -32.87 -2.28
N GLN A 557 7.60 -33.99 -2.56
CA GLN A 557 6.42 -33.97 -3.41
C GLN A 557 5.21 -33.37 -2.66
N GLN A 558 5.00 -33.78 -1.43
CA GLN A 558 3.95 -33.22 -0.60
C GLN A 558 4.18 -31.74 -0.32
N MET A 559 5.42 -31.33 -0.02
CA MET A 559 5.78 -29.94 0.19
C MET A 559 5.53 -29.08 -1.07
N THR A 560 5.84 -29.60 -2.27
CA THR A 560 5.55 -28.90 -3.53
C THR A 560 4.04 -28.77 -3.76
N ARG A 561 3.25 -29.77 -3.42
CA ARG A 561 1.78 -29.70 -3.54
C ARG A 561 1.20 -28.65 -2.57
N LEU A 562 1.67 -28.65 -1.33
CA LEU A 562 1.26 -27.65 -0.33
C LEU A 562 1.64 -26.22 -0.78
N ASN A 563 2.87 -26.03 -1.29
CA ASN A 563 3.36 -24.75 -1.81
C ASN A 563 2.45 -24.22 -2.94
N LYS A 564 2.10 -25.09 -3.90
CA LYS A 564 1.19 -24.77 -5.00
C LYS A 564 -0.25 -24.49 -4.55
N ALA A 565 -0.76 -25.23 -3.55
CA ALA A 565 -2.10 -25.01 -3.03
C ALA A 565 -2.20 -23.65 -2.30
N ILE A 566 -1.18 -23.26 -1.53
CA ILE A 566 -1.13 -21.97 -0.85
C ILE A 566 -1.18 -20.81 -1.86
N ILE A 567 -0.34 -20.83 -2.89
CA ILE A 567 -0.34 -19.75 -3.88
C ILE A 567 -1.63 -19.72 -4.69
N GLN A 568 -2.19 -20.89 -5.06
CA GLN A 568 -3.47 -20.98 -5.75
C GLN A 568 -4.59 -20.37 -4.92
N GLN A 569 -4.74 -20.76 -3.66
CA GLN A 569 -5.80 -20.26 -2.78
C GLN A 569 -5.70 -18.75 -2.59
N THR A 570 -4.51 -18.24 -2.33
CA THR A 570 -4.30 -16.80 -2.08
C THR A 570 -4.51 -15.96 -3.35
N THR A 571 -4.07 -16.44 -4.51
CA THR A 571 -4.30 -15.75 -5.79
C THR A 571 -5.75 -15.81 -6.24
N THR A 572 -6.46 -16.92 -5.99
CA THR A 572 -7.90 -17.03 -6.27
C THR A 572 -8.71 -16.04 -5.43
N ASP A 573 -8.41 -15.91 -4.13
CA ASP A 573 -9.07 -14.91 -3.29
C ASP A 573 -8.80 -13.48 -3.80
N LEU A 574 -7.55 -13.16 -4.14
CA LEU A 574 -7.20 -11.83 -4.66
C LEU A 574 -7.92 -11.51 -5.98
N GLN A 575 -8.12 -12.49 -6.85
CA GLN A 575 -8.88 -12.30 -8.10
C GLN A 575 -10.34 -11.98 -7.82
N ASN A 576 -10.94 -12.66 -6.85
CA ASN A 576 -12.36 -12.54 -6.51
C ASN A 576 -12.70 -11.26 -5.71
N ARG A 577 -11.72 -10.61 -5.09
CA ARG A 577 -11.87 -9.28 -4.47
C ARG A 577 -11.85 -8.20 -5.55
#